data_e259a2bf8ebb46fe1e8264ecdabc444f
#
_entry.id   e259a2bf8ebb46fe1e8264ecdabc444f
#
_cell.length_a   1.000
_cell.length_b   1.000
_cell.length_c   1.000
_cell.angle_alpha   90.00
_cell.angle_beta   90.00
_cell.angle_gamma   90.00
#
_symmetry.space_group_name_H-M   'P 1'
#
loop_
_entity.id
_entity.type
_entity.pdbx_description
1 polymer ?
#
loop_
_entity_poly.entity_id
_entity_poly.type
_entity_poly.pdbx_seq_one_letter_code
_entity_poly.pdbx_strand_id
1 'polypeptide(L)'
;EDRFEDTEQPQTFDYIYGQLIQRTRRETNYFTTTVALHDYFARFDPALYYSFSDYKYETFEDSNYNEQKIGAQISYKLFTKINALTEFNMGKTDYDTGFLNSNFYEYLLGAQFKETAKTTGNFKVGYRIRDYEDEELDQFNGPVFSLESNTRLTALTSISVLLRRSQEENIILTEDVENFYELNS
;
A
#
# COMPACT_ATOMS: atom_id res chain seq x y z
N GLU A 1 13.82 -4.12 -7.00
CA GLU A 1 14.10 -2.70 -6.83
C GLU A 1 14.30 -2.44 -5.35
N ASP A 2 15.47 -1.90 -4.99
CA ASP A 2 15.79 -1.48 -3.62
C ASP A 2 15.56 0.02 -3.54
N ARG A 3 14.71 0.46 -2.64
CA ARG A 3 14.44 1.87 -2.41
C ARG A 3 14.60 2.21 -0.93
N PHE A 4 15.39 3.22 -0.67
CA PHE A 4 15.53 3.84 0.66
C PHE A 4 14.73 5.15 0.66
N GLU A 5 13.83 5.30 1.62
CA GLU A 5 13.09 6.54 1.84
C GLU A 5 13.32 7.04 3.25
N ASP A 6 13.82 8.26 3.33
CA ASP A 6 13.92 9.03 4.57
C ASP A 6 12.86 10.14 4.53
N THR A 7 11.79 9.97 5.28
CA THR A 7 10.68 10.91 5.29
C THR A 7 10.49 11.52 6.67
N GLU A 8 10.50 12.85 6.75
CA GLU A 8 10.04 13.58 7.93
C GLU A 8 8.52 13.72 7.87
N GLN A 9 7.80 13.14 8.81
CA GLN A 9 6.37 13.39 8.91
C GLN A 9 6.12 14.84 9.35
N PRO A 10 5.13 15.55 8.76
CA PRO A 10 4.77 16.89 9.17
C PRO A 10 4.32 16.91 10.62
N GLN A 11 4.63 18.01 11.33
CA GLN A 11 4.12 18.21 12.69
C GLN A 11 2.59 18.25 12.64
N THR A 12 1.95 17.31 13.31
CA THR A 12 0.51 17.34 13.52
C THR A 12 0.24 18.04 14.84
N PHE A 13 -0.60 19.08 14.79
CA PHE A 13 -1.04 19.77 15.99
C PHE A 13 -2.30 19.10 16.51
N ASP A 14 -2.23 18.54 17.71
CA ASP A 14 -3.42 18.01 18.36
C ASP A 14 -4.25 19.15 18.93
N TYR A 15 -5.32 19.50 18.22
CA TYR A 15 -6.26 20.55 18.63
C TYR A 15 -7.03 20.23 19.91
N ILE A 16 -7.12 18.95 20.29
CA ILE A 16 -7.87 18.52 21.47
C ILE A 16 -7.05 18.72 22.74
N TYR A 17 -5.76 18.48 22.68
CA TYR A 17 -4.87 18.55 23.85
C TYR A 17 -3.86 19.69 23.79
N GLY A 18 -3.80 20.45 22.69
CA GLY A 18 -2.87 21.56 22.53
C GLY A 18 -1.39 21.16 22.56
N GLN A 19 -1.08 19.90 22.29
CA GLN A 19 0.28 19.38 22.29
C GLN A 19 0.83 19.36 20.87
N LEU A 20 2.07 19.78 20.71
CA LEU A 20 2.85 19.58 19.49
C LEU A 20 3.31 18.12 19.48
N ILE A 21 2.76 17.32 18.55
CA ILE A 21 3.29 15.98 18.30
C ILE A 21 4.66 16.16 17.66
N GLN A 22 5.66 15.56 18.27
CA GLN A 22 7.05 15.70 17.88
C GLN A 22 7.24 15.09 16.48
N ARG A 23 8.01 15.77 15.61
CA ARG A 23 8.40 15.18 14.31
C ARG A 23 9.22 13.93 14.57
N THR A 24 8.79 12.84 13.97
CA THR A 24 9.50 11.58 14.01
C THR A 24 10.10 11.30 12.63
N ARG A 25 11.40 11.10 12.58
CA ARG A 25 12.08 10.63 11.38
C ARG A 25 11.77 9.15 11.21
N ARG A 26 11.36 8.77 10.00
CA ARG A 26 11.11 7.38 9.62
C ARG A 26 12.09 6.97 8.53
N GLU A 27 12.82 5.91 8.77
CA GLU A 27 13.62 5.24 7.77
C GLU A 27 12.84 4.02 7.27
N THR A 28 12.81 3.85 5.96
CA THR A 28 12.11 2.72 5.35
C THR A 28 12.98 2.06 4.30
N ASN A 29 13.19 0.77 4.45
CA ASN A 29 13.90 -0.06 3.48
C ASN A 29 12.90 -0.95 2.76
N TYR A 30 12.89 -0.91 1.43
CA TYR A 30 12.03 -1.73 0.59
C TYR A 30 12.83 -2.70 -0.25
N PHE A 31 12.39 -3.95 -0.27
CA PHE A 31 12.83 -4.92 -1.23
C PHE A 31 11.61 -5.53 -1.93
N THR A 32 11.58 -5.53 -3.25
CA THR A 32 10.51 -6.18 -4.01
C THR A 32 11.10 -6.97 -5.17
N THR A 33 10.65 -8.21 -5.30
CA THR A 33 10.94 -9.05 -6.46
C THR A 33 9.64 -9.49 -7.12
N THR A 34 9.63 -9.50 -8.45
CA THR A 34 8.46 -9.89 -9.24
C THR A 34 8.87 -10.83 -10.35
N VAL A 35 8.13 -11.92 -10.50
CA VAL A 35 8.21 -12.83 -11.64
C VAL A 35 6.91 -12.72 -12.43
N ALA A 36 7.00 -12.28 -13.67
CA ALA A 36 5.84 -12.10 -14.55
C ALA A 36 6.05 -12.86 -15.87
N LEU A 37 4.99 -13.51 -16.32
CA LEU A 37 4.95 -14.22 -17.59
C LEU A 37 4.18 -13.38 -18.62
N HIS A 38 4.88 -12.45 -19.24
CA HIS A 38 4.31 -11.61 -20.28
C HIS A 38 4.24 -12.37 -21.61
N ASP A 39 3.12 -12.21 -22.31
CA ASP A 39 2.88 -12.76 -23.64
C ASP A 39 3.01 -14.29 -23.77
N TYR A 40 3.21 -15.00 -22.66
CA TYR A 40 3.21 -16.47 -22.67
C TYR A 40 1.80 -17.03 -22.96
N PHE A 41 0.78 -16.38 -22.43
CA PHE A 41 -0.62 -16.67 -22.73
C PHE A 41 -1.22 -15.54 -23.55
N ALA A 42 -2.02 -15.86 -24.54
CA ALA A 42 -2.53 -14.87 -25.51
C ALA A 42 -3.30 -13.69 -24.89
N ARG A 43 -3.96 -13.90 -23.74
CA ARG A 43 -4.79 -12.89 -23.06
C ARG A 43 -4.54 -12.71 -21.58
N PHE A 44 -3.71 -13.56 -20.97
CA PHE A 44 -3.43 -13.55 -19.53
C PHE A 44 -1.97 -13.26 -19.30
N ASP A 45 -1.71 -12.32 -18.43
CA ASP A 45 -0.36 -11.99 -17.96
C ASP A 45 -0.34 -12.24 -16.44
N PRO A 46 0.00 -13.46 -15.97
CA PRO A 46 0.14 -13.75 -14.56
C PRO A 46 1.47 -13.22 -14.01
N ALA A 47 1.44 -12.77 -12.78
CA ALA A 47 2.62 -12.34 -12.04
C ALA A 47 2.54 -12.81 -10.59
N LEU A 48 3.70 -13.15 -10.03
CA LEU A 48 3.90 -13.38 -8.61
C LEU A 48 4.91 -12.37 -8.11
N TYR A 49 4.70 -11.87 -6.91
CA TYR A 49 5.65 -10.96 -6.30
C TYR A 49 5.81 -11.22 -4.80
N TYR A 50 6.98 -10.88 -4.32
CA TYR A 50 7.30 -10.82 -2.91
C TYR A 50 7.82 -9.44 -2.58
N SER A 51 7.37 -8.85 -1.48
CA SER A 51 7.90 -7.61 -0.95
C SER A 51 8.21 -7.75 0.53
N PHE A 52 9.28 -7.10 0.92
CA PHE A 52 9.71 -6.91 2.29
C PHE A 52 9.91 -5.43 2.54
N SER A 53 9.36 -4.93 3.63
CA SER A 53 9.50 -3.54 4.05
C SER A 53 9.91 -3.50 5.51
N ASP A 54 10.92 -2.70 5.84
CA ASP A 54 11.41 -2.51 7.21
C ASP A 54 11.26 -1.03 7.57
N TYR A 55 10.51 -0.76 8.63
CA TYR A 55 10.17 0.59 9.08
C TYR A 55 10.79 0.85 10.45
N LYS A 56 11.61 1.89 10.52
CA LYS A 56 12.29 2.30 11.75
C LYS A 56 11.96 3.75 12.09
N TYR A 57 11.54 3.97 13.32
CA TYR A 57 11.21 5.27 13.87
C TYR A 57 12.28 5.69 14.88
N GLU A 58 12.86 6.88 14.67
CA GLU A 58 13.96 7.36 15.51
C GLU A 58 13.51 7.71 16.94
N THR A 59 12.27 8.17 17.11
CA THR A 59 11.74 8.64 18.41
C THR A 59 10.83 7.61 19.09
N PHE A 60 10.24 6.69 18.33
CA PHE A 60 9.31 5.68 18.83
C PHE A 60 9.79 4.29 18.41
N GLU A 61 10.87 3.82 19.05
CA GLU A 61 11.45 2.49 18.72
C GLU A 61 10.44 1.36 18.90
N ASP A 62 9.49 1.51 19.86
CA ASP A 62 8.39 0.56 20.04
C ASP A 62 7.44 0.45 18.84
N SER A 63 7.53 1.37 17.91
CA SER A 63 6.73 1.43 16.69
C SER A 63 7.44 0.86 15.47
N ASN A 64 8.65 0.35 15.65
CA ASN A 64 9.38 -0.32 14.57
C ASN A 64 8.66 -1.61 14.17
N TYR A 65 8.55 -1.83 12.89
CA TYR A 65 7.96 -3.06 12.37
C TYR A 65 8.53 -3.43 11.01
N ASN A 66 8.39 -4.70 10.67
CA ASN A 66 8.61 -5.18 9.31
C ASN A 66 7.32 -5.78 8.74
N GLU A 67 7.15 -5.61 7.44
CA GLU A 67 6.04 -6.20 6.69
C GLU A 67 6.60 -7.11 5.59
N GLN A 68 6.11 -8.32 5.54
CA GLN A 68 6.38 -9.28 4.48
C GLN A 68 5.09 -9.56 3.73
N LYS A 69 5.14 -9.50 2.40
CA LYS A 69 3.96 -9.72 1.56
C LYS A 69 4.30 -10.58 0.36
N ILE A 70 3.45 -11.56 0.10
CA ILE A 70 3.44 -12.35 -1.13
C ILE A 70 2.13 -12.03 -1.85
N GLY A 71 2.21 -11.77 -3.15
CA GLY A 71 1.04 -11.50 -3.95
C GLY A 71 1.06 -12.25 -5.27
N ALA A 72 -0.14 -12.56 -5.75
CA ALA A 72 -0.39 -13.11 -7.07
C ALA A 72 -1.35 -12.19 -7.82
N GLN A 73 -0.99 -11.81 -9.04
CA GLN A 73 -1.80 -10.95 -9.90
C GLN A 73 -2.04 -11.64 -11.23
N ILE A 74 -3.24 -11.53 -11.74
CA ILE A 74 -3.59 -11.91 -13.10
C ILE A 74 -4.14 -10.69 -13.80
N SER A 75 -3.55 -10.34 -14.93
CA SER A 75 -4.04 -9.32 -15.84
C SER A 75 -4.67 -9.99 -17.06
N TYR A 76 -5.91 -9.62 -17.37
CA TYR A 76 -6.64 -10.13 -18.52
C TYR A 76 -6.88 -9.02 -19.54
N LYS A 77 -6.43 -9.22 -20.78
CA LYS A 77 -6.58 -8.26 -21.88
C LYS A 77 -8.05 -8.25 -22.36
N LEU A 78 -8.87 -7.35 -21.80
CA LEU A 78 -10.28 -7.16 -22.20
C LEU A 78 -10.38 -6.51 -23.56
N PHE A 79 -9.67 -5.39 -23.73
CA PHE A 79 -9.64 -4.59 -24.96
C PHE A 79 -8.18 -4.21 -25.25
N THR A 80 -7.95 -3.62 -26.40
CA THR A 80 -6.59 -3.18 -26.81
C THR A 80 -5.93 -2.26 -25.79
N LYS A 81 -6.71 -1.51 -25.03
CA LYS A 81 -6.25 -0.47 -24.11
C LYS A 81 -6.65 -0.70 -22.65
N ILE A 82 -7.42 -1.73 -22.37
CA ILE A 82 -7.96 -2.00 -21.04
C ILE A 82 -7.69 -3.45 -20.67
N ASN A 83 -7.02 -3.63 -19.53
CA ASN A 83 -6.86 -4.92 -18.90
C ASN A 83 -7.69 -4.96 -17.61
N ALA A 84 -8.41 -6.03 -17.37
CA ALA A 84 -8.94 -6.34 -16.05
C ALA A 84 -7.82 -6.91 -15.18
N LEU A 85 -7.86 -6.61 -13.89
CA LEU A 85 -6.90 -7.10 -12.92
C LEU A 85 -7.63 -7.86 -11.82
N THR A 86 -7.06 -8.96 -11.39
CA THR A 86 -7.37 -9.59 -10.11
C THR A 86 -6.07 -9.82 -9.38
N GLU A 87 -6.08 -9.55 -8.08
CA GLU A 87 -4.89 -9.64 -7.24
C GLU A 87 -5.26 -10.21 -5.89
N PHE A 88 -4.46 -11.13 -5.39
CA PHE A 88 -4.55 -11.66 -4.07
C PHE A 88 -3.23 -11.47 -3.35
N ASN A 89 -3.28 -10.90 -2.17
CA ASN A 89 -2.14 -10.64 -1.31
C ASN A 89 -2.32 -11.32 0.03
N MET A 90 -1.25 -11.83 0.58
CA MET A 90 -1.17 -12.24 1.96
C MET A 90 0.17 -11.79 2.53
N GLY A 91 0.16 -11.43 3.80
CA GLY A 91 1.38 -10.98 4.44
C GLY A 91 1.28 -11.01 5.95
N LYS A 92 2.42 -10.70 6.54
CA LYS A 92 2.61 -10.61 7.98
C LYS A 92 3.26 -9.28 8.31
N THR A 93 2.80 -8.66 9.38
CA THR A 93 3.42 -7.49 10.00
C THR A 93 3.90 -7.90 11.38
N ASP A 94 5.20 -7.75 11.62
CA ASP A 94 5.85 -8.06 12.89
C ASP A 94 6.39 -6.77 13.50
N TYR A 95 5.86 -6.39 14.65
CA TYR A 95 6.34 -5.27 15.47
C TYR A 95 7.40 -5.73 16.44
N ASP A 96 8.41 -4.89 16.71
CA ASP A 96 9.48 -5.20 17.68
C ASP A 96 8.91 -5.45 19.09
N THR A 97 7.81 -4.81 19.45
CA THR A 97 7.09 -5.04 20.71
C THR A 97 6.25 -6.31 20.73
N GLY A 98 5.91 -6.85 19.56
CA GLY A 98 5.04 -8.03 19.41
C GLY A 98 3.54 -7.77 19.60
N PHE A 99 3.12 -6.65 20.14
CA PHE A 99 1.73 -6.38 20.52
C PHE A 99 0.78 -6.26 19.33
N LEU A 100 1.25 -5.67 18.22
CA LEU A 100 0.44 -5.47 17.00
C LEU A 100 0.80 -6.44 15.87
N ASN A 101 1.47 -7.54 16.20
CA ASN A 101 1.75 -8.57 15.21
C ASN A 101 0.46 -9.05 14.57
N SER A 102 0.45 -9.10 13.26
CA SER A 102 -0.76 -9.42 12.51
C SER A 102 -0.48 -10.12 11.20
N ASN A 103 -1.43 -10.94 10.78
CA ASN A 103 -1.47 -11.50 9.44
C ASN A 103 -2.58 -10.81 8.64
N PHE A 104 -2.34 -10.53 7.36
CA PHE A 104 -3.37 -9.94 6.53
C PHE A 104 -3.58 -10.70 5.23
N TYR A 105 -4.81 -10.64 4.76
CA TYR A 105 -5.26 -11.13 3.46
C TYR A 105 -5.98 -10.02 2.72
N GLU A 106 -5.65 -9.84 1.45
CA GLU A 106 -6.25 -8.79 0.63
C GLU A 106 -6.61 -9.36 -0.73
N TYR A 107 -7.83 -9.09 -1.14
CA TYR A 107 -8.31 -9.43 -2.46
C TYR A 107 -8.74 -8.18 -3.20
N LEU A 108 -8.17 -7.96 -4.40
CA LEU A 108 -8.38 -6.78 -5.21
C LEU A 108 -8.88 -7.16 -6.61
N LEU A 109 -9.85 -6.41 -7.08
CA LEU A 109 -10.29 -6.39 -8.46
C LEU A 109 -10.03 -5.01 -9.03
N GLY A 110 -9.69 -4.93 -10.32
CA GLY A 110 -9.37 -3.65 -10.90
C GLY A 110 -9.33 -3.62 -12.40
N ALA A 111 -8.93 -2.47 -12.91
CA ALA A 111 -8.69 -2.24 -14.31
C ALA A 111 -7.44 -1.39 -14.51
N GLN A 112 -6.64 -1.78 -15.49
CA GLN A 112 -5.48 -1.01 -15.95
C GLN A 112 -5.77 -0.45 -17.33
N PHE A 113 -5.57 0.84 -17.47
CA PHE A 113 -5.75 1.57 -18.72
C PHE A 113 -4.38 1.87 -19.32
N LYS A 114 -4.11 1.26 -20.47
CA LYS A 114 -2.94 1.59 -21.31
C LYS A 114 -3.42 2.41 -22.48
N GLU A 115 -3.78 3.66 -22.21
CA GLU A 115 -4.62 4.28 -23.17
C GLU A 115 -3.91 4.94 -24.33
N THR A 116 -3.39 6.00 -24.28
CA THR A 116 -2.72 6.69 -25.37
C THR A 116 -1.26 6.88 -25.00
N ALA A 117 -0.46 7.44 -25.89
CA ALA A 117 0.89 7.89 -25.54
C ALA A 117 0.92 8.95 -24.42
N LYS A 118 -0.25 9.38 -23.92
CA LYS A 118 -0.37 10.48 -22.95
C LYS A 118 -0.90 10.09 -21.58
N THR A 119 -1.78 9.08 -21.48
CA THR A 119 -2.42 8.74 -20.19
C THR A 119 -2.31 7.25 -19.91
N THR A 120 -1.86 6.93 -18.73
CA THR A 120 -1.92 5.59 -18.12
C THR A 120 -2.65 5.68 -16.80
N GLY A 121 -3.33 4.62 -16.41
CA GLY A 121 -4.03 4.60 -15.13
C GLY A 121 -4.28 3.19 -14.63
N ASN A 122 -4.52 3.11 -13.34
CA ASN A 122 -4.77 1.86 -12.62
C ASN A 122 -5.80 2.14 -11.55
N PHE A 123 -6.85 1.36 -11.53
CA PHE A 123 -7.88 1.40 -10.50
C PHE A 123 -8.03 0.03 -9.89
N LYS A 124 -8.03 -0.06 -8.57
CA LYS A 124 -8.25 -1.28 -7.80
C LYS A 124 -9.21 -1.02 -6.66
N VAL A 125 -10.08 -1.96 -6.40
CA VAL A 125 -10.99 -1.99 -5.25
C VAL A 125 -11.04 -3.39 -4.70
N GLY A 126 -11.14 -3.51 -3.40
CA GLY A 126 -11.15 -4.81 -2.76
C GLY A 126 -11.45 -4.78 -1.28
N TYR A 127 -11.05 -5.82 -0.64
CA TYR A 127 -11.29 -6.04 0.77
C TYR A 127 -10.03 -6.60 1.42
N ARG A 128 -9.71 -6.08 2.61
CA ARG A 128 -8.61 -6.57 3.45
C ARG A 128 -9.17 -7.09 4.76
N ILE A 129 -8.62 -8.20 5.19
CA ILE A 129 -8.83 -8.82 6.49
C ILE A 129 -7.48 -8.83 7.18
N ARG A 130 -7.43 -8.40 8.43
CA ARG A 130 -6.24 -8.42 9.26
C ARG A 130 -6.58 -9.09 10.59
N ASP A 131 -5.82 -10.13 10.89
CA ASP A 131 -5.91 -10.92 12.11
C ASP A 131 -4.70 -10.59 12.99
N TYR A 132 -4.95 -10.10 14.22
CA TYR A 132 -3.91 -9.84 15.20
C TYR A 132 -3.55 -11.14 15.93
N GLU A 133 -2.27 -11.28 16.31
CA GLU A 133 -1.81 -12.42 17.12
C GLU A 133 -2.26 -12.29 18.57
N ASP A 134 -2.54 -11.07 19.04
CA ASP A 134 -3.08 -10.81 20.37
C ASP A 134 -4.61 -11.04 20.39
N GLU A 135 -5.06 -11.97 21.24
CA GLU A 135 -6.49 -12.31 21.38
C GLU A 135 -7.35 -11.18 21.99
N GLU A 136 -6.72 -10.16 22.59
CA GLU A 136 -7.41 -8.98 23.13
C GLU A 136 -7.78 -7.97 22.02
N LEU A 137 -7.17 -8.11 20.82
CA LEU A 137 -7.44 -7.24 19.68
C LEU A 137 -8.46 -7.87 18.74
N ASP A 138 -9.50 -7.13 18.43
CA ASP A 138 -10.51 -7.56 17.46
C ASP A 138 -9.91 -7.62 16.04
N GLN A 139 -10.33 -8.64 15.30
CA GLN A 139 -10.03 -8.74 13.88
C GLN A 139 -10.50 -7.49 13.15
N PHE A 140 -9.61 -6.86 12.40
CA PHE A 140 -9.97 -5.73 11.57
C PHE A 140 -10.25 -6.18 10.13
N ASN A 141 -11.35 -5.70 9.57
CA ASN A 141 -11.68 -5.95 8.18
C ASN A 141 -12.36 -4.74 7.53
N GLY A 142 -12.08 -4.49 6.25
CA GLY A 142 -12.67 -3.35 5.56
C GLY A 142 -12.30 -3.21 4.10
N PRO A 143 -13.03 -2.33 3.39
CA PRO A 143 -12.79 -2.05 1.99
C PRO A 143 -11.50 -1.26 1.79
N VAL A 144 -10.76 -1.62 0.75
CA VAL A 144 -9.57 -0.90 0.28
C VAL A 144 -9.76 -0.50 -1.17
N PHE A 145 -9.20 0.63 -1.57
CA PHE A 145 -9.16 1.02 -2.97
C PHE A 145 -7.92 1.84 -3.30
N SER A 146 -7.53 1.82 -4.56
CA SER A 146 -6.51 2.70 -5.10
C SER A 146 -6.88 3.15 -6.52
N LEU A 147 -6.61 4.41 -6.80
CA LEU A 147 -6.68 5.00 -8.13
C LEU A 147 -5.36 5.71 -8.39
N GLU A 148 -4.69 5.29 -9.42
CA GLU A 148 -3.47 5.91 -9.91
C GLU A 148 -3.67 6.34 -11.36
N SER A 149 -3.31 7.57 -11.69
CA SER A 149 -3.35 8.09 -13.04
C SER A 149 -2.15 8.96 -13.32
N ASN A 150 -1.53 8.76 -14.46
CA ASN A 150 -0.45 9.62 -14.94
C ASN A 150 -0.80 10.10 -16.35
N THR A 151 -0.95 11.40 -16.48
CA THR A 151 -1.31 12.07 -17.74
C THR A 151 -0.24 13.04 -18.16
N ARG A 152 0.36 12.84 -19.32
CA ARG A 152 1.30 13.78 -19.94
C ARG A 152 0.51 14.79 -20.75
N LEU A 153 0.41 16.02 -20.25
CA LEU A 153 -0.29 17.13 -20.92
C LEU A 153 0.51 17.67 -22.10
N THR A 154 1.81 17.88 -21.90
CA THR A 154 2.76 18.37 -22.89
C THR A 154 4.05 17.55 -22.83
N ALA A 155 5.04 17.85 -23.68
CA ALA A 155 6.35 17.24 -23.58
C ALA A 155 7.08 17.55 -22.23
N LEU A 156 6.70 18.65 -21.58
CA LEU A 156 7.35 19.16 -20.36
C LEU A 156 6.44 19.12 -19.12
N THR A 157 5.15 18.75 -19.29
CA THR A 157 4.18 18.80 -18.20
C THR A 157 3.44 17.49 -18.09
N SER A 158 3.45 16.91 -16.89
CA SER A 158 2.63 15.75 -16.54
C SER A 158 1.86 15.99 -15.25
N ILE A 159 0.70 15.37 -15.15
CA ILE A 159 -0.11 15.32 -13.94
C ILE A 159 -0.19 13.88 -13.49
N SER A 160 0.18 13.63 -12.24
CA SER A 160 0.02 12.35 -11.56
C SER A 160 -1.00 12.52 -10.44
N VAL A 161 -1.97 11.62 -10.39
CA VAL A 161 -2.97 11.57 -9.33
C VAL A 161 -2.89 10.20 -8.68
N LEU A 162 -2.69 10.18 -7.37
CA LEU A 162 -2.79 8.98 -6.55
C LEU A 162 -3.86 9.22 -5.49
N LEU A 163 -4.88 8.37 -5.49
CA LEU A 163 -5.90 8.32 -4.46
C LEU A 163 -5.90 6.91 -3.90
N ARG A 164 -5.65 6.78 -2.62
CA ARG A 164 -5.56 5.49 -1.95
C ARG A 164 -6.33 5.52 -0.64
N ARG A 165 -7.05 4.45 -0.36
CA ARG A 165 -7.55 4.11 0.97
C ARG A 165 -6.93 2.79 1.36
N SER A 166 -6.09 2.82 2.36
CA SER A 166 -5.54 1.64 3.03
C SER A 166 -5.84 1.72 4.51
N GLN A 167 -5.60 0.64 5.19
CA GLN A 167 -5.67 0.58 6.64
C GLN A 167 -4.24 0.71 7.15
N GLU A 168 -4.02 1.73 7.96
CA GLU A 168 -2.78 1.92 8.70
C GLU A 168 -3.12 1.98 10.19
N GLU A 169 -2.29 1.36 10.99
CA GLU A 169 -2.48 1.37 12.44
C GLU A 169 -1.97 2.68 13.01
N ASN A 170 -2.77 3.31 13.88
CA ASN A 170 -2.32 4.47 14.61
C ASN A 170 -1.60 4.00 15.89
N ILE A 171 -0.28 4.08 15.86
CA ILE A 171 0.59 3.60 16.94
C ILE A 171 0.51 4.47 18.20
N ILE A 172 -0.05 5.67 18.08
CA ILE A 172 -0.07 6.67 19.17
C ILE A 172 -1.30 6.51 20.07
N LEU A 173 -2.36 5.92 19.60
CA LEU A 173 -3.60 5.73 20.36
C LEU A 173 -4.06 4.27 20.24
N THR A 174 -4.06 3.61 21.35
CA THR A 174 -4.33 2.17 21.53
C THR A 174 -5.78 1.74 21.17
N GLU A 175 -6.61 2.57 20.60
CA GLU A 175 -8.05 2.28 20.46
C GLU A 175 -8.63 2.46 19.06
N ASP A 176 -7.94 3.08 18.08
CA ASP A 176 -8.58 3.37 16.80
C ASP A 176 -7.72 3.02 15.59
N VAL A 177 -8.26 2.20 14.73
CA VAL A 177 -7.74 1.96 13.38
C VAL A 177 -8.16 3.13 12.49
N GLU A 178 -7.22 3.97 12.11
CA GLU A 178 -7.51 5.08 11.21
C GLU A 178 -7.55 4.64 9.75
N ASN A 179 -8.53 5.17 9.03
CA ASN A 179 -8.59 5.05 7.59
C ASN A 179 -7.72 6.14 6.97
N PHE A 180 -6.64 5.74 6.35
CA PHE A 180 -5.72 6.67 5.69
C PHE A 180 -6.19 6.98 4.26
N TYR A 181 -6.24 8.27 3.94
CA TYR A 181 -6.52 8.76 2.59
C TYR A 181 -5.33 9.60 2.11
N GLU A 182 -4.67 9.15 1.06
CA GLU A 182 -3.57 9.87 0.43
C GLU A 182 -4.01 10.47 -0.90
N LEU A 183 -3.78 11.76 -1.05
CA LEU A 183 -3.96 12.51 -2.29
C LEU A 183 -2.64 13.20 -2.64
N ASN A 184 -1.94 12.70 -3.64
CA ASN A 184 -0.72 13.32 -4.18
C ASN A 184 -1.02 13.96 -5.55
N SER A 185 -0.70 15.23 -5.69
CA SER A 185 -0.89 16.01 -6.92
C SER A 185 0.43 16.56 -7.45
#